data_45be6cdec01da5594600e8660a6a38d6
#
_entry.id   45be6cdec01da5594600e8660a6a38d6
#
_cell.length_a   1.000
_cell.length_b   1.000
_cell.length_c   1.000
_cell.angle_alpha   90.00
_cell.angle_beta   90.00
_cell.angle_gamma   90.00
#
_symmetry.space_group_name_H-M   'P 1'
#
loop_
_entity.id
_entity.type
_entity.pdbx_description
1 polymer ?
#
loop_
_entity_poly.entity_id
_entity_poly.type
_entity_poly.pdbx_seq_one_letter_code
_entity_poly.pdbx_strand_id
1 'polypeptide(L)'
;MIREKRNKEKLASYYRKFMEDGVIDPNVHPWVAESWQRCRAMKLPHETMPKLNKLSREEIVEHQKTHEFIVKYVDGLYEQSKQHFNIHNLSMLLIDEDGYVIKNYALPFFQRVIEDIQGMRVLEEDVGTSSISIAREHNVPFLMFGPEMWIKDSHSGDACSAPICVNGKIRYIISFFSLDQNDLPYDLLLSLLLTMKYSIEQHLSMLEYWSIYQLMMNELPVAVYWIGQDEQLKYCNNNAQKRLDGIKE
;
A
#
# COMPACT_ATOMS: atom_id res chain seq x y z
N MET A 1 7.24 -10.95 10.82
CA MET A 1 8.03 -11.07 12.07
C MET A 1 7.71 -9.86 12.95
N ILE A 2 7.15 -10.08 14.12
CA ILE A 2 6.89 -9.00 15.09
C ILE A 2 8.25 -8.51 15.59
N ARG A 3 8.55 -7.23 15.36
CA ARG A 3 9.77 -6.61 15.84
C ARG A 3 9.50 -6.05 17.23
N GLU A 4 10.30 -6.44 18.23
CA GLU A 4 10.23 -5.85 19.58
C GLU A 4 10.45 -4.33 19.49
N LYS A 5 9.74 -3.58 20.36
CA LYS A 5 9.94 -2.14 20.52
C LYS A 5 11.41 -1.82 20.76
N ARG A 6 12.06 -1.18 19.80
CA ARG A 6 13.47 -0.80 19.90
C ARG A 6 13.61 0.60 20.50
N ASN A 7 14.69 0.81 21.21
CA ASN A 7 15.05 2.13 21.71
C ASN A 7 15.42 3.05 20.53
N LYS A 8 14.56 4.03 20.24
CA LYS A 8 14.72 4.99 19.12
C LYS A 8 16.03 5.79 19.24
N GLU A 9 16.49 6.10 20.44
CA GLU A 9 17.76 6.82 20.65
C GLU A 9 18.95 5.99 20.18
N LYS A 10 18.94 4.68 20.47
CA LYS A 10 19.97 3.75 19.97
C LYS A 10 19.93 3.63 18.46
N LEU A 11 18.73 3.50 17.87
CA LEU A 11 18.60 3.45 16.42
C LEU A 11 19.11 4.75 15.77
N ALA A 12 18.79 5.90 16.33
CA ALA A 12 19.31 7.19 15.86
C ALA A 12 20.84 7.28 15.97
N SER A 13 21.45 6.68 17.01
CA SER A 13 22.90 6.63 17.13
C SER A 13 23.53 5.74 16.04
N TYR A 14 22.90 4.61 15.69
CA TYR A 14 23.36 3.73 14.61
C TYR A 14 23.30 4.41 13.26
N TYR A 15 22.17 5.10 12.97
CA TYR A 15 22.01 5.90 11.75
C TYR A 15 23.10 6.97 11.65
N ARG A 16 23.30 7.78 12.70
CA ARG A 16 24.31 8.84 12.74
C ARG A 16 25.70 8.28 12.44
N LYS A 17 26.10 7.20 13.13
CA LYS A 17 27.40 6.54 12.92
C LYS A 17 27.58 6.08 11.48
N PHE A 18 26.52 5.51 10.88
CA PHE A 18 26.56 5.12 9.47
C PHE A 18 26.74 6.33 8.55
N MET A 19 26.03 7.43 8.81
CA MET A 19 26.14 8.63 7.97
C MET A 19 27.50 9.31 8.08
N GLU A 20 28.07 9.39 9.28
CA GLU A 20 29.39 9.99 9.56
C GLU A 20 30.53 9.10 9.07
N ASP A 21 30.61 7.89 9.52
CA ASP A 21 31.75 6.99 9.37
C ASP A 21 31.57 5.91 8.30
N GLY A 22 30.34 5.70 7.80
CA GLY A 22 30.01 4.59 6.90
C GLY A 22 29.97 3.22 7.60
N VAL A 23 30.00 3.17 8.92
CA VAL A 23 30.05 1.95 9.70
C VAL A 23 28.64 1.54 10.11
N ILE A 24 28.23 0.33 9.70
CA ILE A 24 26.95 -0.26 10.12
C ILE A 24 27.11 -0.97 11.46
N ASP A 25 26.25 -0.63 12.40
CA ASP A 25 26.19 -1.33 13.68
C ASP A 25 25.54 -2.72 13.49
N PRO A 26 26.08 -3.80 14.08
CA PRO A 26 25.52 -5.16 13.95
C PRO A 26 24.08 -5.32 14.44
N ASN A 27 23.58 -4.37 15.25
CA ASN A 27 22.22 -4.38 15.74
C ASN A 27 21.22 -3.74 14.76
N VAL A 28 21.65 -3.12 13.67
CA VAL A 28 20.77 -2.66 12.60
C VAL A 28 20.17 -3.89 11.90
N HIS A 29 18.88 -3.81 11.56
CA HIS A 29 18.24 -4.91 10.82
C HIS A 29 18.96 -5.13 9.49
N PRO A 30 19.31 -6.36 9.08
CA PRO A 30 20.10 -6.62 7.86
C PRO A 30 19.54 -5.94 6.61
N TRP A 31 18.26 -6.04 6.36
CA TRP A 31 17.59 -5.41 5.21
C TRP A 31 17.66 -3.88 5.23
N VAL A 32 17.57 -3.28 6.41
CA VAL A 32 17.75 -1.83 6.58
C VAL A 32 19.20 -1.45 6.29
N ALA A 33 20.17 -2.22 6.79
CA ALA A 33 21.58 -2.02 6.55
C ALA A 33 21.93 -2.08 5.06
N GLU A 34 21.42 -3.09 4.35
CA GLU A 34 21.61 -3.25 2.90
C GLU A 34 21.01 -2.07 2.13
N SER A 35 19.77 -1.67 2.48
CA SER A 35 19.12 -0.52 1.87
C SER A 35 19.87 0.79 2.13
N TRP A 36 20.38 1.02 3.36
CA TRP A 36 21.22 2.19 3.65
C TRP A 36 22.48 2.24 2.78
N GLN A 37 23.12 1.09 2.56
CA GLN A 37 24.30 1.02 1.68
C GLN A 37 23.93 1.39 0.23
N ARG A 38 22.81 0.89 -0.28
CA ARG A 38 22.34 1.24 -1.63
C ARG A 38 22.02 2.73 -1.74
N CYS A 39 21.28 3.29 -0.77
CA CYS A 39 20.94 4.71 -0.75
C CYS A 39 22.19 5.60 -0.72
N ARG A 40 23.19 5.21 0.07
CA ARG A 40 24.48 5.91 0.12
C ARG A 40 25.24 5.82 -1.22
N ALA A 41 25.26 4.65 -1.84
CA ALA A 41 25.87 4.45 -3.16
C ALA A 41 25.20 5.29 -4.26
N MET A 42 23.88 5.42 -4.22
CA MET A 42 23.09 6.28 -5.08
C MET A 42 23.22 7.77 -4.75
N LYS A 43 23.88 8.12 -3.64
CA LYS A 43 24.02 9.51 -3.15
C LYS A 43 22.69 10.21 -2.93
N LEU A 44 21.68 9.48 -2.45
CA LEU A 44 20.37 10.06 -2.19
C LEU A 44 20.46 11.12 -1.08
N PRO A 45 19.73 12.24 -1.19
CA PRO A 45 19.60 13.21 -0.11
C PRO A 45 18.93 12.52 1.10
N HIS A 46 19.36 12.89 2.32
CA HIS A 46 18.90 12.22 3.53
C HIS A 46 18.44 13.17 4.65
N GLU A 47 18.79 14.44 4.58
CA GLU A 47 18.37 15.40 5.61
C GLU A 47 16.88 15.74 5.49
N THR A 48 16.44 16.09 4.28
CA THR A 48 15.07 16.51 3.99
C THR A 48 14.46 15.70 2.86
N MET A 49 13.14 15.65 2.80
CA MET A 49 12.42 14.98 1.71
C MET A 49 12.83 15.58 0.36
N PRO A 50 13.34 14.79 -0.58
CA PRO A 50 13.67 15.25 -1.91
C PRO A 50 12.42 15.62 -2.72
N LYS A 51 12.62 16.37 -3.81
CA LYS A 51 11.55 16.55 -4.78
C LYS A 51 11.26 15.23 -5.47
N LEU A 52 10.10 14.66 -5.18
CA LEU A 52 9.68 13.38 -5.73
C LEU A 52 9.20 13.48 -7.18
N ASN A 53 9.36 12.38 -7.93
CA ASN A 53 8.69 12.21 -9.21
C ASN A 53 7.18 12.23 -8.98
N LYS A 54 6.46 13.04 -9.73
CA LYS A 54 5.03 13.21 -9.61
C LYS A 54 4.37 13.19 -10.97
N LEU A 55 3.27 12.46 -11.06
CA LEU A 55 2.38 12.47 -12.21
C LEU A 55 1.81 13.88 -12.44
N SER A 56 1.56 14.25 -13.68
CA SER A 56 0.79 15.46 -14.03
C SER A 56 -0.66 15.34 -13.52
N ARG A 57 -1.40 16.44 -13.55
CA ARG A 57 -2.81 16.42 -13.11
C ARG A 57 -3.66 15.48 -13.97
N GLU A 58 -3.43 15.47 -15.27
CA GLU A 58 -4.11 14.61 -16.23
C GLU A 58 -3.79 13.14 -15.97
N GLU A 59 -2.52 12.81 -15.75
CA GLU A 59 -2.07 11.46 -15.43
C GLU A 59 -2.62 10.99 -14.07
N ILE A 60 -2.71 11.84 -13.06
CA ILE A 60 -3.32 11.50 -11.76
C ILE A 60 -4.79 11.11 -11.95
N VAL A 61 -5.55 11.86 -12.75
CA VAL A 61 -6.96 11.56 -13.02
C VAL A 61 -7.12 10.22 -13.72
N GLU A 62 -6.30 9.95 -14.74
CA GLU A 62 -6.33 8.67 -15.46
C GLU A 62 -5.88 7.51 -14.57
N HIS A 63 -4.84 7.69 -13.79
CA HIS A 63 -4.35 6.74 -12.82
C HIS A 63 -5.42 6.38 -11.76
N GLN A 64 -6.16 7.38 -11.28
CA GLN A 64 -7.28 7.15 -10.36
C GLN A 64 -8.41 6.33 -11.00
N LYS A 65 -8.76 6.61 -12.26
CA LYS A 65 -9.77 5.82 -12.99
C LYS A 65 -9.33 4.37 -13.16
N THR A 66 -8.09 4.15 -13.54
CA THR A 66 -7.52 2.80 -13.71
C THR A 66 -7.62 1.98 -12.43
N HIS A 67 -7.47 2.62 -11.27
CA HIS A 67 -7.50 1.98 -9.97
C HIS A 67 -8.81 2.18 -9.19
N GLU A 68 -9.87 2.71 -9.82
CA GLU A 68 -11.12 3.07 -9.14
C GLU A 68 -11.74 1.89 -8.38
N PHE A 69 -11.69 0.70 -8.96
CA PHE A 69 -12.28 -0.52 -8.38
C PHE A 69 -11.62 -0.90 -7.03
N ILE A 70 -10.28 -0.79 -6.94
CA ILE A 70 -9.57 -1.09 -5.71
C ILE A 70 -9.71 0.05 -4.70
N VAL A 71 -9.70 1.29 -5.15
CA VAL A 71 -9.91 2.47 -4.30
C VAL A 71 -11.27 2.39 -3.60
N LYS A 72 -12.35 2.08 -4.31
CA LYS A 72 -13.70 1.91 -3.73
C LYS A 72 -13.73 0.83 -2.64
N TYR A 73 -13.04 -0.27 -2.86
CA TYR A 73 -12.97 -1.34 -1.87
C TYR A 73 -12.18 -0.90 -0.61
N VAL A 74 -11.00 -0.30 -0.82
CA VAL A 74 -10.14 0.20 0.27
C VAL A 74 -10.82 1.34 1.04
N ASP A 75 -11.59 2.20 0.36
CA ASP A 75 -12.42 3.23 1.00
C ASP A 75 -13.38 2.61 2.03
N GLY A 76 -14.06 1.52 1.64
CA GLY A 76 -14.95 0.79 2.55
C GLY A 76 -14.22 0.22 3.77
N LEU A 77 -13.03 -0.36 3.58
CA LEU A 77 -12.20 -0.87 4.68
C LEU A 77 -11.72 0.26 5.59
N TYR A 78 -11.29 1.38 5.02
CA TYR A 78 -10.84 2.54 5.78
C TYR A 78 -11.98 3.11 6.63
N GLU A 79 -13.16 3.35 6.06
CA GLU A 79 -14.30 3.89 6.82
C GLU A 79 -14.71 2.96 7.98
N GLN A 80 -14.67 1.65 7.82
CA GLN A 80 -14.91 0.69 8.90
C GLN A 80 -13.84 0.75 10.00
N SER A 81 -12.60 1.10 9.65
CA SER A 81 -11.44 1.14 10.56
C SER A 81 -11.10 2.55 11.02
N LYS A 82 -11.76 3.57 10.54
CA LYS A 82 -11.45 5.00 10.72
C LYS A 82 -11.28 5.44 12.18
N GLN A 83 -12.05 4.82 13.08
CA GLN A 83 -11.93 5.09 14.50
C GLN A 83 -10.54 4.71 15.04
N HIS A 84 -9.97 3.58 14.60
CA HIS A 84 -8.63 3.15 14.99
C HIS A 84 -7.55 4.09 14.42
N PHE A 85 -7.71 4.54 13.17
CA PHE A 85 -6.80 5.51 12.56
C PHE A 85 -6.81 6.83 13.34
N ASN A 86 -8.00 7.33 13.72
CA ASN A 86 -8.14 8.57 14.49
C ASN A 86 -7.54 8.47 15.88
N ILE A 87 -7.81 7.39 16.63
CA ILE A 87 -7.31 7.20 18.00
C ILE A 87 -5.77 7.16 18.05
N HIS A 88 -5.15 6.56 17.03
CA HIS A 88 -3.71 6.33 17.00
C HIS A 88 -2.97 7.31 16.07
N ASN A 89 -3.61 8.36 15.58
CA ASN A 89 -3.03 9.33 14.65
C ASN A 89 -2.33 8.67 13.47
N LEU A 90 -2.99 7.68 12.86
CA LEU A 90 -2.46 6.95 11.72
C LEU A 90 -2.92 7.55 10.40
N SER A 91 -2.02 7.54 9.44
CA SER A 91 -2.34 7.76 8.03
C SER A 91 -2.06 6.50 7.23
N MET A 92 -2.77 6.33 6.11
CA MET A 92 -2.62 5.18 5.23
C MET A 92 -2.40 5.64 3.80
N LEU A 93 -1.49 4.96 3.11
CA LEU A 93 -1.26 5.09 1.68
C LEU A 93 -1.64 3.79 0.98
N LEU A 94 -2.30 3.93 -0.18
CA LEU A 94 -2.42 2.89 -1.18
C LEU A 94 -1.51 3.24 -2.35
N ILE A 95 -0.63 2.31 -2.71
CA ILE A 95 0.45 2.51 -3.68
C ILE A 95 0.35 1.39 -4.71
N ASP A 96 0.57 1.70 -5.99
CA ASP A 96 0.57 0.71 -7.07
C ASP A 96 1.90 -0.07 -7.17
N GLU A 97 1.95 -0.99 -8.14
CA GLU A 97 3.13 -1.82 -8.42
C GLU A 97 4.35 -1.01 -8.92
N ASP A 98 4.13 0.16 -9.50
CA ASP A 98 5.17 1.08 -9.99
C ASP A 98 5.64 2.08 -8.93
N GLY A 99 5.04 2.04 -7.74
CA GLY A 99 5.40 2.87 -6.59
C GLY A 99 4.69 4.21 -6.52
N TYR A 100 3.69 4.48 -7.36
CA TYR A 100 2.91 5.71 -7.30
C TYR A 100 1.80 5.62 -6.26
N VAL A 101 1.66 6.68 -5.48
CA VAL A 101 0.58 6.81 -4.49
C VAL A 101 -0.75 7.06 -5.20
N ILE A 102 -1.62 6.05 -5.18
CA ILE A 102 -2.97 6.12 -5.74
C ILE A 102 -3.87 6.98 -4.86
N LYS A 103 -3.83 6.73 -3.55
CA LYS A 103 -4.67 7.42 -2.58
C LYS A 103 -3.99 7.55 -1.23
N ASN A 104 -4.20 8.71 -0.62
CA ASN A 104 -3.74 9.06 0.72
C ASN A 104 -4.96 9.22 1.64
N TYR A 105 -5.00 8.45 2.73
CA TYR A 105 -6.00 8.51 3.77
C TYR A 105 -5.41 9.22 4.99
N ALA A 106 -5.07 10.49 4.80
CA ALA A 106 -4.47 11.29 5.86
C ALA A 106 -5.54 11.93 6.74
N LEU A 107 -5.26 11.98 8.05
CA LEU A 107 -6.01 12.81 8.97
C LEU A 107 -5.85 14.30 8.61
N PRO A 108 -6.83 15.18 8.98
CA PRO A 108 -6.77 16.61 8.66
C PRO A 108 -5.48 17.31 9.10
N PHE A 109 -4.87 16.87 10.19
CA PHE A 109 -3.58 17.36 10.65
C PHE A 109 -2.44 17.03 9.66
N PHE A 110 -2.43 15.81 9.14
CA PHE A 110 -1.43 15.37 8.17
C PHE A 110 -1.67 15.95 6.77
N GLN A 111 -2.91 16.28 6.42
CA GLN A 111 -3.22 16.89 5.13
C GLN A 111 -2.43 18.18 4.87
N ARG A 112 -2.09 18.94 5.91
CA ARG A 112 -1.25 20.13 5.78
C ARG A 112 0.21 19.81 5.45
N VAL A 113 0.69 18.65 5.85
CA VAL A 113 2.08 18.20 5.63
C VAL A 113 2.21 17.37 4.37
N ILE A 114 1.11 16.70 3.95
CA ILE A 114 1.12 15.67 2.91
C ILE A 114 0.06 15.97 1.82
N GLU A 115 -0.44 17.20 1.75
CA GLU A 115 -1.53 17.60 0.83
C GLU A 115 -1.29 17.19 -0.63
N ASP A 116 -0.06 16.86 -0.98
CA ASP A 116 0.33 16.68 -2.36
C ASP A 116 1.04 15.34 -2.67
N ILE A 117 0.97 14.33 -1.77
CA ILE A 117 1.66 13.05 -1.99
C ILE A 117 1.00 12.17 -3.07
N GLN A 118 -0.27 12.43 -3.37
CA GLN A 118 -0.99 11.65 -4.37
C GLN A 118 -0.36 11.83 -5.77
N GLY A 119 -0.14 10.72 -6.45
CA GLY A 119 0.58 10.69 -7.72
C GLY A 119 2.10 10.81 -7.58
N MET A 120 2.64 10.90 -6.36
CA MET A 120 4.09 10.84 -6.14
C MET A 120 4.57 9.39 -6.14
N ARG A 121 5.78 9.17 -6.68
CA ARG A 121 6.45 7.89 -6.63
C ARG A 121 7.31 7.82 -5.36
N VAL A 122 7.21 6.68 -4.65
CA VAL A 122 7.82 6.49 -3.32
C VAL A 122 8.68 5.21 -3.26
N LEU A 123 9.42 4.93 -4.30
CA LEU A 123 10.38 3.82 -4.35
C LEU A 123 11.69 4.16 -3.63
N GLU A 124 12.57 3.18 -3.46
CA GLU A 124 13.86 3.37 -2.78
C GLU A 124 14.73 4.45 -3.46
N GLU A 125 14.73 4.49 -4.78
CA GLU A 125 15.46 5.51 -5.54
C GLU A 125 14.90 6.94 -5.38
N ASP A 126 13.65 7.08 -4.90
CA ASP A 126 13.01 8.38 -4.68
C ASP A 126 13.13 8.83 -3.22
N VAL A 127 12.79 7.94 -2.27
CA VAL A 127 12.69 8.27 -0.84
C VAL A 127 13.73 7.56 0.03
N GLY A 128 14.54 6.71 -0.55
CA GLY A 128 15.50 5.89 0.17
C GLY A 128 14.85 4.78 0.99
N THR A 129 15.58 4.33 2.01
CA THR A 129 15.12 3.28 2.92
C THR A 129 13.82 3.67 3.61
N SER A 130 12.78 2.90 3.38
CA SER A 130 11.44 3.07 3.96
C SER A 130 10.79 1.71 4.21
N SER A 131 9.72 1.67 4.99
CA SER A 131 8.96 0.43 5.16
C SER A 131 8.37 -0.07 3.84
N ILE A 132 8.06 0.84 2.92
CA ILE A 132 7.55 0.54 1.57
C ILE A 132 8.63 -0.16 0.75
N SER A 133 9.84 0.41 0.69
CA SER A 133 10.96 -0.15 -0.07
C SER A 133 11.35 -1.55 0.41
N ILE A 134 11.47 -1.73 1.73
CA ILE A 134 11.81 -3.04 2.33
C ILE A 134 10.69 -4.06 2.11
N ALA A 135 9.44 -3.68 2.34
CA ALA A 135 8.32 -4.59 2.14
C ALA A 135 8.18 -5.04 0.68
N ARG A 136 8.45 -4.13 -0.27
CA ARG A 136 8.44 -4.42 -1.71
C ARG A 136 9.58 -5.36 -2.11
N GLU A 137 10.80 -5.05 -1.69
CA GLU A 137 12.00 -5.80 -2.07
C GLU A 137 11.95 -7.26 -1.58
N HIS A 138 11.54 -7.45 -0.32
CA HIS A 138 11.51 -8.76 0.30
C HIS A 138 10.16 -9.47 0.21
N ASN A 139 9.15 -8.81 -0.36
CA ASN A 139 7.77 -9.30 -0.49
C ASN A 139 7.17 -9.79 0.84
N VAL A 140 7.40 -9.04 1.91
CA VAL A 140 6.88 -9.35 3.26
C VAL A 140 6.40 -8.07 3.95
N PRO A 141 5.44 -8.16 4.89
CA PRO A 141 5.11 -7.04 5.75
C PRO A 141 6.31 -6.61 6.60
N PHE A 142 6.54 -5.31 6.69
CA PHE A 142 7.67 -4.76 7.43
C PHE A 142 7.29 -3.56 8.28
N LEU A 143 7.61 -3.63 9.58
CA LEU A 143 7.53 -2.51 10.52
C LEU A 143 8.90 -1.84 10.60
N MET A 144 8.94 -0.53 10.41
CA MET A 144 10.15 0.29 10.48
C MET A 144 9.98 1.40 11.51
N PHE A 145 10.98 1.57 12.35
CA PHE A 145 11.05 2.68 13.29
C PHE A 145 11.70 3.89 12.62
N GLY A 146 11.25 5.09 12.99
CA GLY A 146 11.67 6.33 12.34
C GLY A 146 13.16 6.45 12.04
N PRO A 147 14.07 6.27 13.04
CA PRO A 147 15.50 6.40 12.79
C PRO A 147 16.12 5.33 11.87
N GLU A 148 15.35 4.33 11.44
CA GLU A 148 15.78 3.36 10.41
C GLU A 148 15.49 3.87 8.99
N MET A 149 14.63 4.89 8.84
CA MET A 149 14.32 5.50 7.56
C MET A 149 15.49 6.32 7.05
N TRP A 150 15.63 6.40 5.71
CA TRP A 150 16.70 7.16 5.09
C TRP A 150 16.58 8.66 5.32
N ILE A 151 15.36 9.20 5.17
CA ILE A 151 15.07 10.62 5.29
C ILE A 151 14.92 11.00 6.77
N LYS A 152 15.76 11.92 7.24
CA LYS A 152 15.80 12.35 8.64
C LYS A 152 14.54 13.04 9.11
N ASP A 153 13.84 13.78 8.25
CA ASP A 153 12.54 14.37 8.56
C ASP A 153 11.49 13.33 8.97
N SER A 154 11.65 12.07 8.53
CA SER A 154 10.75 10.95 8.86
C SER A 154 11.10 10.26 10.18
N HIS A 155 12.20 10.62 10.84
CA HIS A 155 12.67 9.94 12.06
C HIS A 155 11.74 10.11 13.27
N SER A 156 10.85 11.09 13.26
CA SER A 156 9.85 11.28 14.32
C SER A 156 8.75 10.23 14.29
N GLY A 157 8.47 9.65 13.12
CA GLY A 157 7.39 8.70 12.92
C GLY A 157 7.83 7.24 12.86
N ASP A 158 6.86 6.36 12.84
CA ASP A 158 7.04 4.94 12.56
C ASP A 158 6.11 4.54 11.42
N ALA A 159 6.49 3.55 10.64
CA ALA A 159 5.72 3.09 9.52
C ALA A 159 5.70 1.57 9.42
N CYS A 160 4.60 1.02 8.91
CA CYS A 160 4.55 -0.37 8.52
C CYS A 160 3.89 -0.50 7.16
N SER A 161 4.44 -1.34 6.33
CA SER A 161 3.96 -1.57 4.97
C SER A 161 3.81 -3.05 4.67
N ALA A 162 2.85 -3.38 3.83
CA ALA A 162 2.64 -4.75 3.37
C ALA A 162 2.39 -4.78 1.86
N PRO A 163 3.06 -5.65 1.11
CA PRO A 163 2.76 -5.91 -0.27
C PRO A 163 1.44 -6.68 -0.38
N ILE A 164 0.61 -6.31 -1.32
CA ILE A 164 -0.64 -6.96 -1.70
C ILE A 164 -0.35 -7.76 -2.96
N CYS A 165 -0.44 -9.09 -2.86
CA CYS A 165 -0.06 -9.99 -3.92
C CYS A 165 -1.27 -10.70 -4.52
N VAL A 166 -1.28 -10.81 -5.85
CA VAL A 166 -2.20 -11.64 -6.60
C VAL A 166 -1.39 -12.54 -7.52
N ASN A 167 -1.61 -13.84 -7.47
CA ASN A 167 -0.84 -14.83 -8.23
C ASN A 167 0.68 -14.72 -8.05
N GLY A 168 1.13 -14.43 -6.83
CA GLY A 168 2.54 -14.29 -6.48
C GLY A 168 3.21 -13.00 -6.95
N LYS A 169 2.49 -12.08 -7.58
CA LYS A 169 2.99 -10.77 -8.01
C LYS A 169 2.45 -9.66 -7.12
N ILE A 170 3.31 -8.74 -6.74
CA ILE A 170 2.90 -7.51 -6.05
C ILE A 170 2.07 -6.68 -7.02
N ARG A 171 0.84 -6.35 -6.63
CA ARG A 171 -0.06 -5.47 -7.38
C ARG A 171 -0.21 -4.11 -6.73
N TYR A 172 -0.15 -4.08 -5.39
CA TYR A 172 -0.27 -2.87 -4.59
C TYR A 172 0.60 -2.99 -3.35
N ILE A 173 0.79 -1.87 -2.68
CA ILE A 173 1.37 -1.81 -1.34
C ILE A 173 0.43 -0.97 -0.48
N ILE A 174 0.10 -1.46 0.69
CA ILE A 174 -0.58 -0.67 1.73
C ILE A 174 0.46 -0.28 2.78
N SER A 175 0.47 1.00 3.16
CA SER A 175 1.42 1.52 4.15
C SER A 175 0.69 2.35 5.18
N PHE A 176 0.94 2.08 6.46
CA PHE A 176 0.50 2.90 7.57
C PHE A 176 1.69 3.66 8.12
N PHE A 177 1.48 4.90 8.51
CA PHE A 177 2.51 5.68 9.18
C PHE A 177 1.88 6.61 10.23
N SER A 178 2.68 6.93 11.24
CA SER A 178 2.34 7.88 12.29
C SER A 178 3.52 8.81 12.52
N LEU A 179 3.25 10.10 12.68
CA LEU A 179 4.25 11.08 13.14
C LEU A 179 4.23 11.25 14.67
N ASP A 180 3.32 10.57 15.35
CA ASP A 180 3.24 10.65 16.80
C ASP A 180 4.28 9.73 17.44
N GLN A 181 5.06 10.28 18.37
CA GLN A 181 6.09 9.54 19.11
C GLN A 181 5.51 8.69 20.26
N ASN A 182 4.20 8.75 20.46
CA ASN A 182 3.52 8.04 21.53
C ASN A 182 3.56 6.54 21.30
N ASP A 183 3.35 5.78 22.37
CA ASP A 183 3.38 4.33 22.41
C ASP A 183 2.30 3.73 21.48
N LEU A 184 2.66 3.57 20.19
CA LEU A 184 1.81 2.85 19.25
C LEU A 184 1.73 1.38 19.66
N PRO A 185 0.53 0.81 19.69
CA PRO A 185 0.36 -0.63 19.89
C PRO A 185 0.74 -1.37 18.59
N TYR A 186 2.04 -1.61 18.40
CA TYR A 186 2.58 -2.19 17.15
C TYR A 186 1.92 -3.50 16.76
N ASP A 187 1.54 -4.34 17.75
CA ASP A 187 0.83 -5.60 17.49
C ASP A 187 -0.54 -5.36 16.88
N LEU A 188 -1.28 -4.36 17.39
CA LEU A 188 -2.56 -3.97 16.83
C LEU A 188 -2.39 -3.36 15.43
N LEU A 189 -1.38 -2.52 15.26
CA LEU A 189 -1.07 -1.89 13.98
C LEU A 189 -0.76 -2.93 12.90
N LEU A 190 0.11 -3.89 13.21
CA LEU A 190 0.43 -5.00 12.31
C LEU A 190 -0.78 -5.89 12.05
N SER A 191 -1.58 -6.18 13.08
CA SER A 191 -2.79 -7.00 12.91
C SER A 191 -3.81 -6.32 11.99
N LEU A 192 -4.01 -5.01 12.14
CA LEU A 192 -4.87 -4.23 11.26
C LEU A 192 -4.34 -4.22 9.82
N LEU A 193 -3.04 -3.95 9.64
CA LEU A 193 -2.39 -3.96 8.33
C LEU A 193 -2.55 -5.32 7.63
N LEU A 194 -2.26 -6.41 8.35
CA LEU A 194 -2.37 -7.77 7.80
C LEU A 194 -3.82 -8.14 7.47
N THR A 195 -4.78 -7.73 8.30
CA THR A 195 -6.21 -7.95 8.05
C THR A 195 -6.66 -7.22 6.79
N MET A 196 -6.28 -5.95 6.63
CA MET A 196 -6.60 -5.17 5.43
C MET A 196 -5.90 -5.75 4.20
N LYS A 197 -4.61 -6.08 4.30
CA LYS A 197 -3.86 -6.76 3.23
C LYS A 197 -4.60 -8.01 2.76
N TYR A 198 -4.91 -8.94 3.68
CA TYR A 198 -5.60 -10.18 3.35
C TYR A 198 -6.97 -9.94 2.72
N SER A 199 -7.75 -9.01 3.26
CA SER A 199 -9.06 -8.65 2.72
C SER A 199 -8.97 -8.13 1.27
N ILE A 200 -7.98 -7.29 0.99
CA ILE A 200 -7.75 -6.75 -0.35
C ILE A 200 -7.30 -7.87 -1.31
N GLU A 201 -6.38 -8.75 -0.90
CA GLU A 201 -5.92 -9.88 -1.72
C GLU A 201 -7.08 -10.83 -2.07
N GLN A 202 -7.95 -11.14 -1.11
CA GLN A 202 -9.13 -11.95 -1.36
C GLN A 202 -10.10 -11.28 -2.34
N HIS A 203 -10.34 -9.98 -2.18
CA HIS A 203 -11.19 -9.23 -3.10
C HIS A 203 -10.64 -9.24 -4.53
N LEU A 204 -9.35 -8.97 -4.71
CA LEU A 204 -8.70 -8.99 -6.03
C LEU A 204 -8.73 -10.37 -6.67
N SER A 205 -8.46 -11.42 -5.90
CA SER A 205 -8.54 -12.80 -6.37
C SER A 205 -9.96 -13.18 -6.80
N MET A 206 -10.97 -12.74 -6.05
CA MET A 206 -12.38 -12.98 -6.43
C MET A 206 -12.75 -12.27 -7.75
N LEU A 207 -12.28 -11.05 -7.97
CA LEU A 207 -12.52 -10.32 -9.22
C LEU A 207 -11.89 -11.05 -10.42
N GLU A 208 -10.68 -11.57 -10.25
CA GLU A 208 -9.99 -12.34 -11.29
C GLU A 208 -10.74 -13.65 -11.61
N TYR A 209 -11.13 -14.42 -10.59
CA TYR A 209 -11.93 -15.64 -10.77
C TYR A 209 -13.27 -15.34 -11.45
N TRP A 210 -13.92 -14.24 -11.06
CA TRP A 210 -15.17 -13.82 -11.68
C TRP A 210 -14.99 -13.50 -13.17
N SER A 211 -13.93 -12.81 -13.53
CA SER A 211 -13.61 -12.49 -14.93
C SER A 211 -13.37 -13.75 -15.76
N ILE A 212 -12.61 -14.72 -15.23
CA ILE A 212 -12.38 -16.02 -15.88
C ILE A 212 -13.72 -16.78 -16.02
N TYR A 213 -14.54 -16.81 -14.97
CA TYR A 213 -15.84 -17.44 -15.01
C TYR A 213 -16.75 -16.85 -16.09
N GLN A 214 -16.81 -15.51 -16.20
CA GLN A 214 -17.57 -14.84 -17.25
C GLN A 214 -17.09 -15.21 -18.66
N LEU A 215 -15.76 -15.25 -18.89
CA LEU A 215 -15.20 -15.68 -20.17
C LEU A 215 -15.63 -17.11 -20.49
N MET A 216 -15.48 -18.03 -19.56
CA MET A 216 -15.87 -19.44 -19.76
C MET A 216 -17.38 -19.57 -20.05
N MET A 217 -18.24 -18.86 -19.32
CA MET A 217 -19.70 -18.87 -19.51
C MET A 217 -20.09 -18.34 -20.88
N ASN A 218 -19.40 -17.33 -21.39
CA ASN A 218 -19.68 -16.72 -22.70
C ASN A 218 -19.29 -17.62 -23.87
N GLU A 219 -18.34 -18.55 -23.69
CA GLU A 219 -17.95 -19.56 -24.69
C GLU A 219 -18.91 -20.77 -24.74
N LEU A 220 -19.81 -20.92 -23.76
CA LEU A 220 -20.76 -22.03 -23.77
C LEU A 220 -21.79 -21.86 -24.91
N PRO A 221 -22.08 -22.93 -25.69
CA PRO A 221 -23.04 -22.87 -26.79
C PRO A 221 -24.50 -22.83 -26.35
N VAL A 222 -24.76 -22.75 -25.05
CA VAL A 222 -26.09 -22.70 -24.43
C VAL A 222 -26.34 -21.37 -23.75
N ALA A 223 -27.62 -20.97 -23.68
CA ALA A 223 -28.05 -19.80 -22.92
C ALA A 223 -28.04 -20.11 -21.44
N VAL A 224 -27.28 -19.35 -20.67
CA VAL A 224 -27.17 -19.46 -19.20
C VAL A 224 -27.73 -18.21 -18.56
N TYR A 225 -28.64 -18.39 -17.58
CA TYR A 225 -29.24 -17.33 -16.80
C TYR A 225 -28.99 -17.60 -15.31
N TRP A 226 -28.65 -16.59 -14.55
CA TRP A 226 -28.65 -16.63 -13.10
C TRP A 226 -29.68 -15.63 -12.55
N ILE A 227 -30.70 -16.17 -11.89
CA ILE A 227 -31.76 -15.41 -11.26
C ILE A 227 -31.51 -15.42 -9.75
N GLY A 228 -31.49 -14.24 -9.12
CA GLY A 228 -31.31 -14.09 -7.69
C GLY A 228 -32.53 -14.56 -6.90
N GLN A 229 -32.39 -14.63 -5.57
CA GLN A 229 -33.53 -14.94 -4.66
C GLN A 229 -34.64 -13.89 -4.70
N ASP A 230 -34.32 -12.68 -5.17
CA ASP A 230 -35.23 -11.57 -5.41
C ASP A 230 -35.93 -11.64 -6.79
N GLU A 231 -35.84 -12.81 -7.45
CA GLU A 231 -36.38 -13.07 -8.79
C GLU A 231 -35.83 -12.14 -9.90
N GLN A 232 -34.76 -11.38 -9.60
CA GLN A 232 -34.11 -10.51 -10.59
C GLN A 232 -33.01 -11.27 -11.35
N LEU A 233 -32.89 -10.98 -12.65
CA LEU A 233 -31.77 -11.47 -13.46
C LEU A 233 -30.46 -10.83 -12.98
N LYS A 234 -29.57 -11.62 -12.44
CA LYS A 234 -28.25 -11.19 -11.91
C LYS A 234 -27.13 -11.34 -12.95
N TYR A 235 -27.28 -12.34 -13.82
CA TYR A 235 -26.30 -12.62 -14.86
C TYR A 235 -26.96 -13.37 -16.03
N CYS A 236 -26.49 -13.10 -17.23
CA CYS A 236 -26.72 -13.93 -18.39
C CYS A 236 -25.48 -13.93 -19.30
N ASN A 237 -25.20 -15.06 -19.95
CA ASN A 237 -24.10 -15.12 -20.91
C ASN A 237 -24.53 -14.55 -22.29
N ASN A 238 -23.58 -14.41 -23.23
CA ASN A 238 -23.82 -13.84 -24.56
C ASN A 238 -24.94 -14.55 -25.33
N ASN A 239 -25.05 -15.87 -25.21
CA ASN A 239 -26.11 -16.64 -25.87
C ASN A 239 -27.49 -16.40 -25.24
N ALA A 240 -27.55 -16.18 -23.94
CA ALA A 240 -28.77 -15.82 -23.24
C ALA A 240 -29.21 -14.38 -23.60
N GLN A 241 -28.25 -13.45 -23.64
CA GLN A 241 -28.51 -12.06 -24.03
C GLN A 241 -29.11 -11.95 -25.44
N LYS A 242 -28.53 -12.64 -26.43
CA LYS A 242 -29.05 -12.70 -27.80
C LYS A 242 -30.51 -13.20 -27.86
N ARG A 243 -30.89 -14.19 -27.03
CA ARG A 243 -32.28 -14.68 -26.95
C ARG A 243 -33.21 -13.68 -26.32
N LEU A 244 -32.78 -12.95 -25.29
CA LEU A 244 -33.58 -11.90 -24.66
C LEU A 244 -33.81 -10.72 -25.60
N ASP A 245 -32.81 -10.36 -26.38
CA ASP A 245 -32.93 -9.26 -27.35
C ASP A 245 -33.86 -9.64 -28.52
N GLY A 246 -33.80 -10.90 -28.99
CA GLY A 246 -34.73 -11.41 -30.04
C GLY A 246 -36.20 -11.61 -29.59
N ILE A 247 -36.49 -11.50 -28.29
CA ILE A 247 -37.90 -11.52 -27.79
C ILE A 247 -38.49 -10.13 -27.76
N LYS A 248 -37.66 -9.07 -27.84
CA LYS A 248 -38.08 -7.66 -27.81
C LYS A 248 -38.42 -7.10 -29.23
N GLU A 249 -38.08 -7.83 -30.29
CA GLU A 249 -38.47 -7.60 -31.67
C GLU A 249 -39.78 -8.36 -32.01
#